data_af3a648d1ae70c5815bc3b4628f81c98
#
_entry.id   af3a648d1ae70c5815bc3b4628f81c98
#
_cell.length_a   1.000
_cell.length_b   1.000
_cell.length_c   1.000
_cell.angle_alpha   90.00
_cell.angle_beta   90.00
_cell.angle_gamma   90.00
#
_symmetry.space_group_name_H-M   'P 1'
#
loop_
_entity.id
_entity.type
_entity.pdbx_description
1 polymer ?
#
loop_
_entity_poly.entity_id
_entity_poly.type
_entity_poly.pdbx_seq_one_letter_code
_entity_poly.pdbx_strand_id
1 'polypeptide(L)'
;MLKMTRPLLASLLAALMLAACAGGKKMSELERMQYIYSAAVRWGDFEGAWNLVDPEYREQNPMSELEFKRFEQIRISGYRELAAQSFADDTAAREIEIGVINRHNMAERTMRYTEQWRYDPEAGQWWISGGLPDLWAGE
;
A
#
# COMPACT_ATOMS: atom_id res chain seq x y z
N MET A 1 25.55 -8.21 44.95
CA MET A 1 24.55 -9.08 44.26
C MET A 1 23.20 -8.37 44.29
N LEU A 2 22.79 -7.80 43.15
CA LEU A 2 21.41 -7.29 43.02
C LEU A 2 20.47 -8.49 42.94
N LYS A 3 19.68 -8.72 43.99
CA LYS A 3 18.54 -9.62 43.91
C LYS A 3 17.50 -8.93 43.00
N MET A 4 17.55 -9.20 41.72
CA MET A 4 16.45 -8.87 40.81
C MET A 4 15.21 -9.59 41.30
N THR A 5 14.32 -8.84 41.89
CA THR A 5 13.09 -9.38 42.51
C THR A 5 12.20 -9.92 41.37
N ARG A 6 11.66 -11.12 41.57
CA ARG A 6 10.75 -11.81 40.63
C ARG A 6 9.66 -10.93 39.99
N PRO A 7 9.10 -9.89 40.67
CA PRO A 7 8.09 -9.01 40.07
C PRO A 7 8.65 -8.11 38.95
N LEU A 8 9.92 -7.68 39.01
CA LEU A 8 10.53 -6.85 37.96
C LEU A 8 10.75 -7.62 36.64
N LEU A 9 11.11 -8.91 36.77
CA LEU A 9 11.24 -9.77 35.58
C LEU A 9 9.89 -10.03 34.92
N ALA A 10 8.83 -10.25 35.73
CA ALA A 10 7.47 -10.48 35.22
C ALA A 10 6.91 -9.23 34.54
N SER A 11 7.17 -8.05 35.06
CA SER A 11 6.74 -6.78 34.43
C SER A 11 7.45 -6.49 33.13
N LEU A 12 8.74 -6.81 33.01
CA LEU A 12 9.51 -6.67 31.80
C LEU A 12 9.03 -7.64 30.70
N LEU A 13 8.71 -8.88 31.10
CA LEU A 13 8.19 -9.89 30.16
C LEU A 13 6.81 -9.52 29.64
N ALA A 14 5.93 -8.97 30.49
CA ALA A 14 4.61 -8.50 30.09
C ALA A 14 4.68 -7.31 29.11
N ALA A 15 5.61 -6.39 29.32
CA ALA A 15 5.84 -5.26 28.42
C ALA A 15 6.34 -5.71 27.02
N LEU A 16 7.20 -6.73 26.96
CA LEU A 16 7.65 -7.31 25.69
C LEU A 16 6.50 -7.97 24.90
N MET A 17 5.60 -8.66 25.60
CA MET A 17 4.46 -9.33 24.96
C MET A 17 3.46 -8.33 24.35
N LEU A 18 3.24 -7.18 24.98
CA LEU A 18 2.37 -6.11 24.47
C LEU A 18 2.93 -5.46 23.21
N ALA A 19 4.25 -5.27 23.14
CA ALA A 19 4.91 -4.72 21.95
C ALA A 19 4.83 -5.67 20.73
N ALA A 20 4.93 -6.97 20.94
CA ALA A 20 4.81 -7.97 19.88
C ALA A 20 3.40 -8.02 19.28
N CYS A 21 2.35 -7.89 20.11
CA CYS A 21 0.96 -7.85 19.61
C CYS A 21 0.66 -6.58 18.77
N ALA A 22 1.22 -5.43 19.14
CA ALA A 22 1.02 -4.18 18.41
C ALA A 22 1.69 -4.23 17.02
N GLY A 23 2.89 -4.81 16.91
CA GLY A 23 3.57 -5.00 15.63
C GLY A 23 2.85 -5.94 14.68
N GLY A 24 2.32 -7.05 15.19
CA GLY A 24 1.55 -8.02 14.42
C GLY A 24 0.25 -7.44 13.85
N LYS A 25 -0.46 -6.62 14.63
CA LYS A 25 -1.69 -5.94 14.20
C LYS A 25 -1.42 -4.94 13.07
N LYS A 26 -0.34 -4.15 13.18
CA LYS A 26 0.05 -3.17 12.16
C LYS A 26 0.41 -3.85 10.84
N MET A 27 1.12 -4.98 10.87
CA MET A 27 1.46 -5.76 9.68
C MET A 27 0.23 -6.39 9.02
N SER A 28 -0.70 -6.95 9.80
CA SER A 28 -1.96 -7.49 9.27
C SER A 28 -2.82 -6.41 8.62
N GLU A 29 -2.79 -5.19 9.17
CA GLU A 29 -3.48 -4.05 8.58
C GLU A 29 -2.84 -3.64 7.24
N LEU A 30 -1.51 -3.62 7.13
CA LEU A 30 -0.81 -3.38 5.88
C LEU A 30 -1.22 -4.39 4.80
N GLU A 31 -1.16 -5.67 5.11
CA GLU A 31 -1.54 -6.75 4.19
C GLU A 31 -3.00 -6.60 3.72
N ARG A 32 -3.90 -6.25 4.63
CA ARG A 32 -5.31 -5.99 4.31
C ARG A 32 -5.47 -4.81 3.35
N MET A 33 -4.80 -3.70 3.60
CA MET A 33 -4.86 -2.51 2.75
C MET A 33 -4.24 -2.76 1.37
N GLN A 34 -3.14 -3.49 1.32
CA GLN A 34 -2.49 -3.91 0.08
C GLN A 34 -3.40 -4.83 -0.75
N TYR A 35 -4.13 -5.73 -0.11
CA TYR A 35 -5.12 -6.57 -0.78
C TYR A 35 -6.26 -5.75 -1.40
N ILE A 36 -6.84 -4.82 -0.62
CA ILE A 36 -7.93 -3.95 -1.08
C ILE A 36 -7.47 -3.08 -2.26
N TYR A 37 -6.29 -2.48 -2.17
CA TYR A 37 -5.73 -1.66 -3.24
C TYR A 37 -5.46 -2.48 -4.51
N SER A 38 -4.84 -3.62 -4.38
CA SER A 38 -4.58 -4.54 -5.50
C SER A 38 -5.87 -4.98 -6.20
N ALA A 39 -6.93 -5.24 -5.44
CA ALA A 39 -8.23 -5.57 -5.98
C ALA A 39 -8.85 -4.39 -6.73
N ALA A 40 -8.82 -3.19 -6.15
CA ALA A 40 -9.35 -1.99 -6.80
C ALA A 40 -8.66 -1.73 -8.15
N VAL A 41 -7.32 -1.73 -8.18
CA VAL A 41 -6.55 -1.56 -9.42
C VAL A 41 -6.85 -2.65 -10.43
N ARG A 42 -6.85 -3.91 -10.01
CA ARG A 42 -7.07 -5.08 -10.89
C ARG A 42 -8.43 -5.05 -11.57
N TRP A 43 -9.45 -4.59 -10.86
CA TRP A 43 -10.82 -4.50 -11.38
C TRP A 43 -11.15 -3.16 -12.05
N GLY A 44 -10.19 -2.23 -12.11
CA GLY A 44 -10.35 -0.93 -12.76
C GLY A 44 -11.12 0.09 -11.92
N ASP A 45 -11.27 -0.16 -10.61
CA ASP A 45 -11.83 0.80 -9.66
C ASP A 45 -10.74 1.79 -9.21
N PHE A 46 -10.38 2.70 -10.11
CA PHE A 46 -9.33 3.68 -9.84
C PHE A 46 -9.77 4.78 -8.88
N GLU A 47 -11.06 5.06 -8.76
CA GLU A 47 -11.58 5.94 -7.71
C GLU A 47 -11.45 5.29 -6.34
N GLY A 48 -11.79 4.01 -6.22
CA GLY A 48 -11.56 3.22 -5.01
C GLY A 48 -10.08 3.14 -4.63
N ALA A 49 -9.21 2.90 -5.60
CA ALA A 49 -7.76 2.92 -5.39
C ALA A 49 -7.25 4.30 -4.95
N TRP A 50 -7.76 5.37 -5.55
CA TRP A 50 -7.43 6.75 -5.19
C TRP A 50 -7.80 7.09 -3.74
N ASN A 51 -8.90 6.55 -3.24
CA ASN A 51 -9.31 6.74 -1.85
C ASN A 51 -8.37 6.09 -0.83
N LEU A 52 -7.47 5.20 -1.28
CA LEU A 52 -6.41 4.59 -0.47
C LEU A 52 -5.07 5.34 -0.55
N VAL A 53 -4.99 6.37 -1.39
CA VAL A 53 -3.85 7.28 -1.44
C VAL A 53 -3.92 8.23 -0.25
N ASP A 54 -2.75 8.59 0.27
CA ASP A 54 -2.58 9.53 1.37
C ASP A 54 -3.45 10.78 1.20
N PRO A 55 -4.29 11.12 2.18
CA PRO A 55 -5.16 12.30 2.11
C PRO A 55 -4.41 13.60 1.82
N GLU A 56 -3.24 13.79 2.42
CA GLU A 56 -2.40 14.96 2.17
C GLU A 56 -1.91 15.02 0.72
N TYR A 57 -1.48 13.87 0.17
CA TYR A 57 -1.08 13.77 -1.23
C TYR A 57 -2.25 14.10 -2.16
N ARG A 58 -3.45 13.58 -1.88
CA ARG A 58 -4.66 13.84 -2.70
C ARG A 58 -5.07 15.31 -2.68
N GLU A 59 -4.90 15.99 -1.56
CA GLU A 59 -5.21 17.41 -1.39
C GLU A 59 -4.25 18.29 -2.22
N GLN A 60 -2.97 17.93 -2.23
CA GLN A 60 -1.93 18.62 -3.02
C GLN A 60 -1.97 18.27 -4.52
N ASN A 61 -2.51 17.11 -4.88
CA ASN A 61 -2.54 16.57 -6.25
C ASN A 61 -3.96 16.08 -6.59
N PRO A 62 -4.97 16.95 -6.61
CA PRO A 62 -6.35 16.53 -6.87
C PRO A 62 -6.47 15.97 -8.27
N MET A 63 -7.16 14.83 -8.40
CA MET A 63 -7.49 14.25 -9.71
C MET A 63 -8.82 14.80 -10.21
N SER A 64 -8.82 15.26 -11.45
CA SER A 64 -10.02 15.69 -12.15
C SER A 64 -10.85 14.50 -12.65
N GLU A 65 -12.12 14.74 -12.94
CA GLU A 65 -12.99 13.75 -13.58
C GLU A 65 -12.42 13.25 -14.93
N LEU A 66 -11.74 14.13 -15.67
CA LEU A 66 -11.11 13.78 -16.95
C LEU A 66 -9.94 12.80 -16.75
N GLU A 67 -9.15 12.97 -15.70
CA GLU A 67 -8.05 12.05 -15.36
C GLU A 67 -8.60 10.68 -14.97
N PHE A 68 -9.68 10.61 -14.19
CA PHE A 68 -10.34 9.33 -13.90
C PHE A 68 -10.90 8.67 -15.16
N LYS A 69 -11.52 9.42 -16.06
CA LYS A 69 -12.02 8.90 -17.35
C LYS A 69 -10.92 8.32 -18.24
N ARG A 70 -9.69 8.81 -18.12
CA ARG A 70 -8.57 8.27 -18.86
C ARG A 70 -8.32 6.79 -18.53
N PHE A 71 -8.54 6.37 -17.28
CA PHE A 71 -8.41 4.98 -16.86
C PHE A 71 -9.44 4.05 -17.53
N GLU A 72 -10.56 4.56 -18.02
CA GLU A 72 -11.53 3.77 -18.78
C GLU A 72 -11.01 3.28 -20.13
N GLN A 73 -9.91 3.87 -20.64
CA GLN A 73 -9.27 3.51 -21.91
C GLN A 73 -8.38 2.28 -21.80
N ILE A 74 -8.13 1.80 -20.60
CA ILE A 74 -7.28 0.66 -20.34
C ILE A 74 -8.01 -0.43 -19.54
N ARG A 75 -7.44 -1.64 -19.57
CA ARG A 75 -7.83 -2.75 -18.72
C ARG A 75 -6.57 -3.36 -18.12
N ILE A 76 -6.63 -3.68 -16.85
CA ILE A 76 -5.55 -4.40 -16.17
C ILE A 76 -5.67 -5.89 -16.51
N SER A 77 -4.64 -6.46 -17.13
CA SER A 77 -4.56 -7.88 -17.50
C SER A 77 -3.85 -8.71 -16.45
N GLY A 78 -3.02 -8.10 -15.62
CA GLY A 78 -2.29 -8.76 -14.55
C GLY A 78 -1.79 -7.78 -13.50
N TYR A 79 -1.69 -8.26 -12.27
CA TYR A 79 -1.11 -7.53 -11.15
C TYR A 79 -0.37 -8.53 -10.27
N ARG A 80 0.95 -8.43 -10.25
CA ARG A 80 1.81 -9.41 -9.57
C ARG A 80 2.83 -8.72 -8.70
N GLU A 81 2.85 -9.07 -7.42
CA GLU A 81 3.91 -8.68 -6.51
C GLU A 81 5.18 -9.49 -6.82
N LEU A 82 6.29 -8.79 -7.03
CA LEU A 82 7.60 -9.40 -7.24
C LEU A 82 8.43 -9.43 -5.97
N ALA A 83 8.32 -8.38 -5.15
CA ALA A 83 9.02 -8.24 -3.89
C ALA A 83 8.22 -7.34 -2.94
N ALA A 84 8.38 -7.55 -1.64
CA ALA A 84 7.81 -6.72 -0.59
C ALA A 84 8.83 -6.49 0.52
N GLN A 85 8.84 -5.30 1.08
CA GLN A 85 9.73 -4.91 2.17
C GLN A 85 9.03 -3.94 3.12
N SER A 86 9.22 -4.15 4.42
CA SER A 86 8.79 -3.23 5.47
C SER A 86 10.01 -2.63 6.15
N PHE A 87 9.92 -1.36 6.52
CA PHE A 87 11.00 -0.60 7.12
C PHE A 87 10.67 -0.20 8.57
N ALA A 88 11.71 0.12 9.34
CA ALA A 88 11.57 0.45 10.76
C ALA A 88 10.91 1.82 11.02
N ASP A 89 10.77 2.67 10.00
CA ASP A 89 10.17 4.00 10.06
C ASP A 89 8.66 4.02 9.73
N ASP A 90 7.99 2.88 9.87
CA ASP A 90 6.58 2.72 9.54
C ASP A 90 6.24 3.00 8.07
N THR A 91 7.18 2.67 7.20
CA THR A 91 6.98 2.64 5.74
C THR A 91 7.12 1.22 5.20
N ALA A 92 6.58 0.98 4.02
CA ALA A 92 6.71 -0.26 3.30
C ALA A 92 6.74 -0.02 1.80
N ALA A 93 7.33 -0.94 1.05
CA ALA A 93 7.38 -0.89 -0.40
C ALA A 93 7.07 -2.26 -1.00
N ARG A 94 6.41 -2.26 -2.16
CA ARG A 94 6.26 -3.46 -3.00
C ARG A 94 6.72 -3.15 -4.41
N GLU A 95 7.44 -4.07 -5.02
CA GLU A 95 7.68 -4.05 -6.45
C GLU A 95 6.56 -4.82 -7.15
N ILE A 96 5.85 -4.14 -8.04
CA ILE A 96 4.69 -4.65 -8.74
C ILE A 96 4.98 -4.74 -10.23
N GLU A 97 4.64 -5.88 -10.82
CA GLU A 97 4.55 -6.04 -12.26
C GLU A 97 3.06 -6.01 -12.66
N ILE A 98 2.71 -5.08 -13.53
CA ILE A 98 1.34 -4.85 -13.95
C ILE A 98 1.22 -4.99 -15.47
N GLY A 99 0.21 -5.73 -15.93
CA GLY A 99 -0.17 -5.83 -17.32
C GLY A 99 -1.29 -4.86 -17.65
N VAL A 100 -1.14 -4.11 -18.74
CA VAL A 100 -2.07 -3.08 -19.18
C VAL A 100 -2.46 -3.32 -20.64
N ILE A 101 -3.75 -3.43 -20.91
CA ILE A 101 -4.29 -3.55 -22.27
C ILE A 101 -4.95 -2.22 -22.63
N ASN A 102 -4.54 -1.63 -23.75
CA ASN A 102 -5.22 -0.51 -24.36
C ASN A 102 -6.51 -1.02 -25.03
N ARG A 103 -7.66 -0.49 -24.63
CA ARG A 103 -8.98 -0.94 -25.12
C ARG A 103 -9.25 -0.57 -26.57
N HIS A 104 -8.51 0.41 -27.14
CA HIS A 104 -8.71 0.86 -28.52
C HIS A 104 -8.08 -0.09 -29.54
N ASN A 105 -6.85 -0.51 -29.30
CA ASN A 105 -6.07 -1.31 -30.24
C ASN A 105 -5.76 -2.72 -29.72
N MET A 106 -6.21 -3.05 -28.50
CA MET A 106 -5.96 -4.31 -27.80
C MET A 106 -4.48 -4.62 -27.58
N ALA A 107 -3.59 -3.64 -27.72
CA ALA A 107 -2.18 -3.81 -27.40
C ALA A 107 -1.99 -3.98 -25.90
N GLU A 108 -1.24 -5.01 -25.54
CA GLU A 108 -0.86 -5.32 -24.16
C GLU A 108 0.60 -4.96 -23.93
N ARG A 109 0.87 -4.38 -22.78
CA ARG A 109 2.24 -4.13 -22.28
C ARG A 109 2.33 -4.50 -20.82
N THR A 110 3.52 -4.87 -20.41
CA THR A 110 3.85 -5.14 -19.02
C THR A 110 4.84 -4.09 -18.54
N MET A 111 4.60 -3.55 -17.35
CA MET A 111 5.46 -2.55 -16.73
C MET A 111 5.68 -2.88 -15.25
N ARG A 112 6.71 -2.30 -14.68
CA ARG A 112 7.02 -2.43 -13.26
C ARG A 112 7.03 -1.07 -12.60
N TYR A 113 6.55 -1.03 -11.37
CA TYR A 113 6.61 0.17 -10.54
C TYR A 113 6.77 -0.22 -9.06
N THR A 114 7.24 0.74 -8.27
CA THR A 114 7.35 0.58 -6.82
C THR A 114 6.16 1.25 -6.15
N GLU A 115 5.38 0.46 -5.45
CA GLU A 115 4.27 0.91 -4.63
C GLU A 115 4.79 1.21 -3.24
N GLN A 116 4.55 2.42 -2.75
CA GLN A 116 5.04 2.89 -1.47
C GLN A 116 3.90 3.13 -0.49
N TRP A 117 4.08 2.69 0.75
CA TRP A 117 3.12 2.77 1.83
C TRP A 117 3.70 3.49 3.03
N ARG A 118 2.88 4.24 3.73
CA ARG A 118 3.19 4.79 5.05
C ARG A 118 2.06 4.49 6.04
N TYR A 119 2.43 4.27 7.28
CA TYR A 119 1.48 4.14 8.38
C TYR A 119 1.16 5.52 8.96
N ASP A 120 -0.12 5.77 9.18
CA ASP A 120 -0.62 6.95 9.87
C ASP A 120 -1.09 6.53 11.27
N PRO A 121 -0.35 6.88 12.33
CA PRO A 121 -0.70 6.48 13.69
C PRO A 121 -1.96 7.19 14.23
N GLU A 122 -2.30 8.37 13.71
CA GLU A 122 -3.52 9.08 14.10
C GLU A 122 -4.76 8.42 13.52
N ALA A 123 -4.72 8.03 12.26
CA ALA A 123 -5.80 7.30 11.59
C ALA A 123 -5.78 5.79 11.91
N GLY A 124 -4.66 5.26 12.39
CA GLY A 124 -4.47 3.82 12.59
C GLY A 124 -4.50 3.03 11.28
N GLN A 125 -4.03 3.61 10.18
CA GLN A 125 -4.21 3.11 8.83
C GLN A 125 -2.96 3.30 7.98
N TRP A 126 -2.77 2.39 7.01
CA TRP A 126 -1.77 2.52 5.97
C TRP A 126 -2.34 3.22 4.73
N TRP A 127 -1.53 4.09 4.13
CA TRP A 127 -1.85 4.84 2.92
C TRP A 127 -0.81 4.62 1.84
N ILE A 128 -1.23 4.65 0.57
CA ILE A 128 -0.31 4.81 -0.57
C ILE A 128 0.27 6.22 -0.50
N SER A 129 1.59 6.35 -0.44
CA SER A 129 2.26 7.64 -0.27
C SER A 129 2.60 8.37 -1.58
N GLY A 130 2.63 7.68 -2.71
CA GLY A 130 3.11 8.20 -4.00
C GLY A 130 2.06 8.37 -5.10
N GLY A 131 0.76 8.28 -4.78
CA GLY A 131 -0.30 8.36 -5.79
C GLY A 131 -0.52 7.06 -6.56
N LEU A 132 -1.36 7.10 -7.60
CA LEU A 132 -1.59 5.97 -8.50
C LEU A 132 -0.39 5.78 -9.44
N PRO A 133 -0.15 4.55 -9.93
CA PRO A 133 0.92 4.32 -10.89
C PRO A 133 0.66 5.03 -12.22
N ASP A 134 1.73 5.50 -12.87
CA ASP A 134 1.64 6.01 -14.23
C ASP A 134 1.55 4.85 -15.22
N LEU A 135 0.32 4.52 -15.59
CA LEU A 135 0.02 3.40 -16.50
C LEU A 135 0.23 3.74 -17.97
N TRP A 136 0.65 4.96 -18.28
CA TRP A 136 0.99 5.43 -19.64
C TRP A 136 2.49 5.64 -19.83
N ALA A 137 3.31 5.41 -18.84
CA ALA A 137 4.75 5.50 -18.96
C ALA A 137 5.25 4.58 -20.09
N GLY A 138 5.96 5.15 -21.07
CA GLY A 138 6.52 4.43 -22.21
C GLY A 138 5.59 4.30 -23.43
N GLU A 139 4.45 5.02 -23.46
CA GLU A 139 3.66 5.21 -24.68
C GLU A 139 4.32 6.20 -25.64
#